data_154cdf399c0a6d3316a928d95c9fea8b
#
_entry.id   154cdf399c0a6d3316a928d95c9fea8b
#
_cell.length_a   1.000
_cell.length_b   1.000
_cell.length_c   1.000
_cell.angle_alpha   90.00
_cell.angle_beta   90.00
_cell.angle_gamma   90.00
#
_symmetry.space_group_name_H-M   'P 1'
#
loop_
_entity.id
_entity.type
_entity.pdbx_description
1 polymer ?
#
loop_
_entity_poly.entity_id
_entity_poly.type
_entity_poly.pdbx_seq_one_letter_code
_entity_poly.pdbx_strand_id
1 'polypeptide(L)'
;SQPATYTFPNLDPAKDWAIVSPGSVDDMRRLPGFFREKGVRYIFDPGQQLPVLSGDDLCDAIRGSYACVTNDYELGMVCKKTGKSEEELVAMTGWLVTTLGGDGQRIRNARGVDVHVPAIPCDGVKDPTGAGDSHRAGLLKGLVCGLEMPEAAKLGAVSACYAIEQLGTQGHHFSKDEFRKRYETSFGPLPIT
;
A
#
# COMPACT_ATOMS: atom_id res chain seq x y z
N SER A 1 25.12 2.03 -10.08
CA SER A 1 25.03 3.14 -9.12
C SER A 1 25.30 2.57 -7.73
N GLN A 2 26.12 3.26 -6.94
CA GLN A 2 26.30 2.86 -5.54
C GLN A 2 24.95 3.01 -4.82
N PRO A 3 24.59 2.07 -3.91
CA PRO A 3 23.38 2.21 -3.11
C PRO A 3 23.47 3.50 -2.29
N ALA A 4 22.39 4.28 -2.32
CA ALA A 4 22.32 5.46 -1.48
C ALA A 4 22.32 5.03 -0.02
N THR A 5 23.26 5.56 0.77
CA THR A 5 23.27 5.31 2.21
C THR A 5 22.27 6.25 2.86
N TYR A 6 21.03 5.76 3.06
CA TYR A 6 20.02 6.50 3.81
C TYR A 6 20.38 6.48 5.30
N THR A 7 20.44 7.65 5.89
CA THR A 7 20.52 7.82 7.34
C THR A 7 19.20 8.37 7.86
N PHE A 8 18.68 7.75 8.89
CA PHE A 8 17.43 8.17 9.54
C PHE A 8 17.73 8.56 10.99
N PRO A 9 18.35 9.75 11.23
CA PRO A 9 18.91 10.09 12.53
C PRO A 9 17.88 10.29 13.64
N ASN A 10 16.62 10.58 13.28
CA ASN A 10 15.59 11.02 14.24
C ASN A 10 14.27 10.24 14.07
N LEU A 11 14.32 8.93 13.82
CA LEU A 11 13.11 8.10 13.74
C LEU A 11 12.43 8.00 15.10
N ASP A 12 11.13 8.35 15.14
CA ASP A 12 10.23 8.14 16.26
C ASP A 12 9.24 7.01 15.94
N PRO A 13 9.44 5.80 16.50
CA PRO A 13 8.56 4.66 16.19
C PRO A 13 7.08 4.88 16.52
N ALA A 14 6.79 5.83 17.42
CA ALA A 14 5.42 6.15 17.80
C ALA A 14 4.69 6.98 16.73
N LYS A 15 5.42 7.75 15.93
CA LYS A 15 4.87 8.72 14.97
C LYS A 15 5.18 8.39 13.53
N ASP A 16 6.40 7.86 13.27
CA ASP A 16 6.90 7.70 11.93
C ASP A 16 6.33 6.43 11.26
N TRP A 17 6.14 6.57 9.98
CA TRP A 17 5.74 5.52 9.06
C TRP A 17 6.69 5.47 7.88
N ALA A 18 6.89 4.28 7.34
CA ALA A 18 7.67 4.09 6.15
C ALA A 18 6.86 3.35 5.06
N ILE A 19 7.20 3.62 3.81
CA ILE A 19 6.78 2.80 2.67
C ILE A 19 8.05 2.24 2.04
N VAL A 20 8.14 0.92 1.94
CA VAL A 20 9.16 0.22 1.17
C VAL A 20 8.49 -0.24 -0.12
N SER A 21 8.71 0.49 -1.18
CA SER A 21 8.11 0.28 -2.51
C SER A 21 9.19 0.21 -3.60
N PRO A 22 8.85 -0.09 -4.85
CA PRO A 22 9.81 -0.26 -5.93
C PRO A 22 10.85 0.84 -6.02
N GLY A 23 12.12 0.47 -5.88
CA GLY A 23 13.27 1.35 -5.88
C GLY A 23 14.57 0.57 -6.03
N SER A 24 15.60 0.91 -5.28
CA SER A 24 16.82 0.10 -5.21
C SER A 24 16.51 -1.27 -4.60
N VAL A 25 16.91 -2.33 -5.28
CA VAL A 25 16.72 -3.73 -4.80
C VAL A 25 17.42 -3.94 -3.46
N ASP A 26 18.60 -3.36 -3.28
CA ASP A 26 19.36 -3.45 -2.02
C ASP A 26 18.62 -2.78 -0.88
N ASP A 27 17.97 -1.65 -1.12
CA ASP A 27 17.14 -0.99 -0.12
C ASP A 27 15.89 -1.78 0.19
N MET A 28 15.23 -2.35 -0.82
CA MET A 28 14.04 -3.19 -0.61
C MET A 28 14.36 -4.47 0.20
N ARG A 29 15.59 -4.96 0.15
CA ARG A 29 16.07 -6.07 0.99
C ARG A 29 16.43 -5.62 2.41
N ARG A 30 17.07 -4.49 2.55
CA ARG A 30 17.63 -4.01 3.82
C ARG A 30 16.62 -3.27 4.71
N LEU A 31 15.80 -2.39 4.10
CA LEU A 31 14.95 -1.48 4.87
C LEU A 31 13.84 -2.17 5.68
N PRO A 32 13.20 -3.27 5.22
CA PRO A 32 12.23 -3.99 6.04
C PRO A 32 12.81 -4.44 7.39
N GLY A 33 13.99 -5.07 7.37
CA GLY A 33 14.71 -5.49 8.57
C GLY A 33 15.06 -4.30 9.48
N PHE A 34 15.60 -3.24 8.88
CA PHE A 34 15.94 -2.01 9.61
C PHE A 34 14.73 -1.39 10.31
N PHE A 35 13.58 -1.21 9.63
CA PHE A 35 12.39 -0.62 10.24
C PHE A 35 11.81 -1.53 11.33
N ARG A 36 11.85 -2.85 11.14
CA ARG A 36 11.46 -3.84 12.14
C ARG A 36 12.28 -3.72 13.42
N GLU A 37 13.61 -3.65 13.29
CA GLU A 37 14.53 -3.46 14.43
C GLU A 37 14.31 -2.13 15.16
N LYS A 38 13.97 -1.09 14.44
CA LYS A 38 13.67 0.23 15.00
C LYS A 38 12.25 0.36 15.55
N GLY A 39 11.39 -0.64 15.36
CA GLY A 39 9.98 -0.60 15.75
C GLY A 39 9.14 0.37 14.92
N VAL A 40 9.64 0.83 13.77
CA VAL A 40 8.92 1.73 12.87
C VAL A 40 7.94 0.92 12.00
N ARG A 41 6.69 1.36 11.97
CA ARG A 41 5.66 0.74 11.12
C ARG A 41 5.97 0.99 9.65
N TYR A 42 5.92 -0.06 8.84
CA TYR A 42 6.13 0.09 7.40
C TYR A 42 5.10 -0.66 6.57
N ILE A 43 4.80 -0.09 5.42
CA ILE A 43 4.03 -0.70 4.35
C ILE A 43 5.04 -1.27 3.35
N PHE A 44 4.90 -2.54 2.98
CA PHE A 44 5.69 -3.18 1.94
C PHE A 44 4.88 -3.33 0.67
N ASP A 45 5.45 -2.91 -0.44
CA ASP A 45 4.93 -3.11 -1.79
C ASP A 45 6.05 -3.63 -2.69
N PRO A 46 6.00 -4.88 -3.14
CA PRO A 46 6.99 -5.43 -4.05
C PRO A 46 6.93 -4.83 -5.47
N GLY A 47 5.72 -4.51 -5.94
CA GLY A 47 5.43 -3.90 -7.24
C GLY A 47 6.28 -4.44 -8.38
N GLN A 48 6.78 -3.56 -9.20
CA GLN A 48 7.60 -3.88 -10.38
C GLN A 48 8.97 -4.50 -10.06
N GLN A 49 9.39 -4.59 -8.79
CA GLN A 49 10.61 -5.29 -8.39
C GLN A 49 10.40 -6.80 -8.12
N LEU A 50 9.17 -7.28 -8.18
CA LEU A 50 8.85 -8.71 -8.04
C LEU A 50 9.73 -9.64 -8.90
N PRO A 51 10.05 -9.34 -10.17
CA PRO A 51 10.88 -10.21 -10.98
C PRO A 51 12.27 -10.48 -10.38
N VAL A 52 12.88 -9.49 -9.71
CA VAL A 52 14.26 -9.55 -9.20
C VAL A 52 14.38 -9.92 -7.73
N LEU A 53 13.31 -9.79 -6.93
CA LEU A 53 13.29 -10.24 -5.55
C LEU A 53 13.14 -11.77 -5.50
N SER A 54 13.92 -12.43 -4.67
CA SER A 54 13.78 -13.87 -4.40
C SER A 54 12.57 -14.14 -3.48
N GLY A 55 12.18 -15.42 -3.36
CA GLY A 55 11.15 -15.83 -2.40
C GLY A 55 11.53 -15.52 -0.95
N ASP A 56 12.80 -15.65 -0.61
CA ASP A 56 13.31 -15.35 0.73
C ASP A 56 13.31 -13.83 0.99
N ASP A 57 13.72 -13.01 0.00
CA ASP A 57 13.64 -11.54 0.09
C ASP A 57 12.18 -11.09 0.37
N LEU A 58 11.23 -11.68 -0.36
CA LEU A 58 9.80 -11.37 -0.20
C LEU A 58 9.30 -11.82 1.18
N CYS A 59 9.64 -13.03 1.61
CA CYS A 59 9.27 -13.53 2.93
C CYS A 59 9.82 -12.64 4.05
N ASP A 60 11.06 -12.20 3.94
CA ASP A 60 11.66 -11.34 4.96
C ASP A 60 11.02 -9.94 4.98
N ALA A 61 10.75 -9.37 3.81
CA ALA A 61 10.13 -8.05 3.71
C ALA A 61 8.66 -8.03 4.16
N ILE A 62 7.90 -9.10 3.89
CA ILE A 62 6.50 -9.25 4.32
C ILE A 62 6.42 -9.49 5.83
N ARG A 63 7.33 -10.27 6.38
CA ARG A 63 7.33 -10.64 7.80
C ARG A 63 7.40 -9.42 8.69
N GLY A 64 6.37 -9.22 9.51
CA GLY A 64 6.29 -8.12 10.46
C GLY A 64 6.08 -6.75 9.83
N SER A 65 5.79 -6.65 8.52
CA SER A 65 5.27 -5.42 7.94
C SER A 65 3.92 -5.05 8.57
N TYR A 66 3.63 -3.77 8.71
CA TYR A 66 2.31 -3.34 9.14
C TYR A 66 1.25 -3.69 8.09
N ALA A 67 1.59 -3.51 6.81
CA ALA A 67 0.78 -3.97 5.71
C ALA A 67 1.67 -4.41 4.53
N CYS A 68 1.24 -5.47 3.83
CA CYS A 68 1.71 -5.82 2.51
C CYS A 68 0.62 -5.41 1.51
N VAL A 69 0.98 -4.59 0.52
CA VAL A 69 0.05 -4.08 -0.51
C VAL A 69 0.49 -4.64 -1.87
N THR A 70 -0.43 -5.27 -2.57
CA THR A 70 -0.21 -5.85 -3.91
C THR A 70 -1.47 -5.68 -4.75
N ASN A 71 -1.37 -5.81 -6.07
CA ASN A 71 -2.54 -6.16 -6.86
C ASN A 71 -2.70 -7.69 -6.90
N ASP A 72 -3.78 -8.18 -7.51
CA ASP A 72 -4.10 -9.62 -7.62
C ASP A 72 -3.02 -10.41 -8.38
N TYR A 73 -2.52 -9.85 -9.48
CA TYR A 73 -1.42 -10.45 -10.26
C TYR A 73 -0.13 -10.55 -9.45
N GLU A 74 0.24 -9.48 -8.77
CA GLU A 74 1.41 -9.43 -7.91
C GLU A 74 1.29 -10.41 -6.74
N LEU A 75 0.12 -10.51 -6.12
CA LEU A 75 -0.14 -11.48 -5.05
C LEU A 75 0.09 -12.92 -5.53
N GLY A 76 -0.44 -13.25 -6.71
CA GLY A 76 -0.20 -14.57 -7.33
C GLY A 76 1.27 -14.85 -7.57
N MET A 77 2.04 -13.82 -8.01
CA MET A 77 3.50 -13.95 -8.17
C MET A 77 4.21 -14.10 -6.82
N VAL A 78 3.81 -13.38 -5.79
CA VAL A 78 4.37 -13.51 -4.42
C VAL A 78 4.13 -14.93 -3.92
N CYS A 79 2.90 -15.46 -4.01
CA CYS A 79 2.60 -16.84 -3.63
C CYS A 79 3.49 -17.85 -4.37
N LYS A 80 3.63 -17.70 -5.68
CA LYS A 80 4.46 -18.60 -6.50
C LYS A 80 5.94 -18.55 -6.11
N LYS A 81 6.49 -17.35 -5.89
CA LYS A 81 7.92 -17.18 -5.55
C LYS A 81 8.26 -17.63 -4.14
N THR A 82 7.36 -17.39 -3.20
CA THR A 82 7.55 -17.75 -1.78
C THR A 82 7.18 -19.20 -1.49
N GLY A 83 6.39 -19.84 -2.37
CA GLY A 83 5.79 -21.16 -2.12
C GLY A 83 4.71 -21.14 -1.04
N LYS A 84 4.20 -19.97 -0.68
CA LYS A 84 3.21 -19.77 0.38
C LYS A 84 1.81 -19.53 -0.15
N SER A 85 0.81 -20.00 0.59
CA SER A 85 -0.58 -19.63 0.34
C SER A 85 -0.86 -18.18 0.77
N GLU A 86 -1.98 -17.64 0.32
CA GLU A 86 -2.44 -16.32 0.74
C GLU A 86 -2.66 -16.25 2.26
N GLU A 87 -3.18 -17.32 2.87
CA GLU A 87 -3.41 -17.42 4.31
C GLU A 87 -2.09 -17.40 5.09
N GLU A 88 -1.06 -18.05 4.58
CA GLU A 88 0.28 -17.99 5.16
C GLU A 88 0.86 -16.59 5.07
N LEU A 89 0.65 -15.89 3.95
CA LEU A 89 1.09 -14.49 3.79
C LEU A 89 0.32 -13.56 4.74
N VAL A 90 -0.99 -13.75 4.90
CA VAL A 90 -1.81 -13.02 5.89
C VAL A 90 -1.27 -13.21 7.31
N ALA A 91 -0.79 -14.43 7.65
CA ALA A 91 -0.22 -14.69 8.96
C ALA A 91 1.16 -14.05 9.18
N MET A 92 1.85 -13.63 8.12
CA MET A 92 3.19 -13.03 8.19
C MET A 92 3.17 -11.51 8.31
N THR A 93 2.12 -10.85 7.84
CA THR A 93 1.96 -9.39 7.86
C THR A 93 0.86 -8.96 8.84
N GLY A 94 0.86 -7.69 9.26
CA GLY A 94 -0.27 -7.14 10.02
C GLY A 94 -1.56 -7.08 9.20
N TRP A 95 -1.43 -6.67 7.93
CA TRP A 95 -2.53 -6.59 6.96
C TRP A 95 -2.06 -6.99 5.56
N LEU A 96 -2.88 -7.76 4.86
CA LEU A 96 -2.72 -8.00 3.43
C LEU A 96 -3.80 -7.20 2.69
N VAL A 97 -3.38 -6.23 1.90
CA VAL A 97 -4.25 -5.38 1.07
C VAL A 97 -4.02 -5.77 -0.38
N THR A 98 -5.05 -6.28 -1.04
CA THR A 98 -4.99 -6.67 -2.45
C THR A 98 -5.91 -5.80 -3.28
N THR A 99 -5.35 -4.97 -4.16
CA THR A 99 -6.15 -4.16 -5.10
C THR A 99 -6.59 -5.01 -6.28
N LEU A 100 -7.83 -4.80 -6.73
CA LEU A 100 -8.54 -5.59 -7.74
C LEU A 100 -9.01 -4.71 -8.92
N GLY A 101 -8.34 -3.59 -9.15
CA GLY A 101 -8.71 -2.64 -10.18
C GLY A 101 -10.14 -2.11 -10.01
N GLY A 102 -10.98 -2.29 -11.03
CA GLY A 102 -12.40 -1.86 -11.01
C GLY A 102 -13.27 -2.60 -10.00
N ASP A 103 -12.80 -3.73 -9.48
CA ASP A 103 -13.50 -4.50 -8.44
C ASP A 103 -13.17 -4.04 -7.03
N GLY A 104 -12.32 -3.01 -6.87
CA GLY A 104 -11.98 -2.45 -5.56
C GLY A 104 -10.77 -3.11 -4.91
N GLN A 105 -10.89 -3.54 -3.66
CA GLN A 105 -9.78 -4.14 -2.93
C GLN A 105 -10.27 -5.06 -1.80
N ARG A 106 -9.48 -6.08 -1.50
CA ARG A 106 -9.69 -7.01 -0.39
C ARG A 106 -8.67 -6.76 0.71
N ILE A 107 -9.11 -6.73 1.96
CA ILE A 107 -8.31 -6.38 3.13
C ILE A 107 -8.44 -7.47 4.15
N ARG A 108 -7.31 -8.11 4.50
CA ARG A 108 -7.29 -9.27 5.40
C ARG A 108 -6.23 -9.14 6.47
N ASN A 109 -6.48 -9.77 7.61
CA ASN A 109 -5.48 -9.95 8.66
C ASN A 109 -5.62 -11.30 9.38
N ALA A 110 -4.61 -11.69 10.14
CA ALA A 110 -4.60 -12.94 10.89
C ALA A 110 -5.63 -13.01 12.05
N ARG A 111 -6.30 -11.90 12.37
CA ARG A 111 -7.36 -11.84 13.41
C ARG A 111 -8.75 -12.15 12.86
N GLY A 112 -8.83 -12.59 11.60
CA GLY A 112 -10.09 -12.98 10.96
C GLY A 112 -10.82 -11.84 10.26
N VAL A 113 -10.23 -10.65 10.12
CA VAL A 113 -10.79 -9.61 9.28
C VAL A 113 -10.58 -10.01 7.82
N ASP A 114 -11.66 -10.02 7.05
CA ASP A 114 -11.69 -10.22 5.60
C ASP A 114 -12.81 -9.35 5.04
N VAL A 115 -12.45 -8.18 4.54
CA VAL A 115 -13.42 -7.18 4.07
C VAL A 115 -13.09 -6.76 2.64
N HIS A 116 -14.14 -6.49 1.89
CA HIS A 116 -14.06 -5.91 0.56
C HIS A 116 -14.43 -4.43 0.63
N VAL A 117 -13.56 -3.57 0.12
CA VAL A 117 -13.83 -2.15 -0.10
C VAL A 117 -14.03 -1.96 -1.60
N PRO A 118 -15.23 -1.53 -2.06
CA PRO A 118 -15.51 -1.39 -3.48
C PRO A 118 -14.66 -0.28 -4.12
N ALA A 119 -14.44 -0.40 -5.43
CA ALA A 119 -13.93 0.71 -6.21
C ALA A 119 -14.96 1.84 -6.23
N ILE A 120 -14.49 3.07 -6.39
CA ILE A 120 -15.36 4.22 -6.57
C ILE A 120 -15.52 4.56 -8.07
N PRO A 121 -16.64 5.17 -8.49
CA PRO A 121 -16.79 5.65 -9.85
C PRO A 121 -15.70 6.68 -10.19
N CYS A 122 -15.05 6.48 -11.35
CA CYS A 122 -14.08 7.40 -11.91
C CYS A 122 -14.62 8.04 -13.20
N ASP A 123 -14.23 9.30 -13.47
CA ASP A 123 -14.67 10.05 -14.67
C ASP A 123 -13.94 9.61 -15.97
N GLY A 124 -13.59 8.36 -16.02
CA GLY A 124 -12.90 7.71 -17.14
C GLY A 124 -11.43 7.46 -16.84
N VAL A 125 -10.97 6.27 -17.21
CA VAL A 125 -9.56 5.88 -17.05
C VAL A 125 -8.77 6.39 -18.25
N LYS A 126 -7.81 7.30 -18.01
CA LYS A 126 -6.89 7.82 -19.03
C LYS A 126 -5.54 7.10 -18.98
N ASP A 127 -5.01 6.90 -17.78
CA ASP A 127 -3.72 6.26 -17.57
C ASP A 127 -3.69 5.56 -16.21
N PRO A 128 -3.57 4.23 -16.15
CA PRO A 128 -3.52 3.51 -14.87
C PRO A 128 -2.18 3.65 -14.14
N THR A 129 -1.16 4.26 -14.79
CA THR A 129 0.18 4.42 -14.22
C THR A 129 0.15 5.33 -13.00
N GLY A 130 0.73 4.87 -11.89
CA GLY A 130 0.73 5.62 -10.63
C GLY A 130 -0.51 5.43 -9.75
N ALA A 131 -1.50 4.64 -10.18
CA ALA A 131 -2.66 4.30 -9.36
C ALA A 131 -2.25 3.67 -8.02
N GLY A 132 -1.33 2.71 -8.05
CA GLY A 132 -0.78 2.06 -6.85
C GLY A 132 -0.07 3.03 -5.91
N ASP A 133 0.75 3.94 -6.44
CA ASP A 133 1.44 4.97 -5.64
C ASP A 133 0.44 5.91 -4.95
N SER A 134 -0.55 6.37 -5.70
CA SER A 134 -1.61 7.24 -5.17
C SER A 134 -2.49 6.52 -4.16
N HIS A 135 -2.80 5.24 -4.40
CA HIS A 135 -3.52 4.40 -3.44
C HIS A 135 -2.75 4.31 -2.11
N ARG A 136 -1.45 3.99 -2.16
CA ARG A 136 -0.61 3.91 -0.95
C ARG A 136 -0.50 5.24 -0.23
N ALA A 137 -0.43 6.35 -0.95
CA ALA A 137 -0.40 7.68 -0.36
C ALA A 137 -1.70 7.99 0.41
N GLY A 138 -2.86 7.70 -0.18
CA GLY A 138 -4.16 7.85 0.48
C GLY A 138 -4.32 6.91 1.67
N LEU A 139 -3.93 5.64 1.52
CA LEU A 139 -3.90 4.64 2.59
C LEU A 139 -3.04 5.12 3.77
N LEU A 140 -1.80 5.53 3.50
CA LEU A 140 -0.89 6.03 4.53
C LEU A 140 -1.44 7.27 5.22
N LYS A 141 -2.05 8.21 4.47
CA LYS A 141 -2.70 9.40 5.05
C LYS A 141 -3.77 8.98 6.07
N GLY A 142 -4.62 8.00 5.74
CA GLY A 142 -5.63 7.49 6.66
C GLY A 142 -5.01 6.89 7.94
N LEU A 143 -3.98 6.05 7.78
CA LEU A 143 -3.28 5.42 8.90
C LEU A 143 -2.60 6.44 9.82
N VAL A 144 -1.95 7.46 9.25
CA VAL A 144 -1.33 8.56 10.01
C VAL A 144 -2.38 9.38 10.77
N CYS A 145 -3.59 9.50 10.23
CA CYS A 145 -4.72 10.13 10.92
C CYS A 145 -5.40 9.22 11.94
N GLY A 146 -4.91 8.00 12.16
CA GLY A 146 -5.42 7.07 13.18
C GLY A 146 -6.61 6.23 12.72
N LEU A 147 -6.90 6.18 11.43
CA LEU A 147 -7.96 5.31 10.91
C LEU A 147 -7.54 3.84 10.95
N GLU A 148 -8.51 2.97 11.13
CA GLU A 148 -8.34 1.53 10.92
C GLU A 148 -8.10 1.22 9.43
N MET A 149 -7.45 0.09 9.14
CA MET A 149 -7.04 -0.27 7.78
C MET A 149 -8.17 -0.22 6.74
N PRO A 150 -9.39 -0.75 6.96
CA PRO A 150 -10.47 -0.68 5.97
C PRO A 150 -10.88 0.77 5.64
N GLU A 151 -10.91 1.64 6.65
CA GLU A 151 -11.25 3.06 6.46
C GLU A 151 -10.12 3.81 5.75
N ALA A 152 -8.86 3.55 6.13
CA ALA A 152 -7.70 4.11 5.46
C ALA A 152 -7.64 3.69 3.97
N ALA A 153 -8.01 2.46 3.66
CA ALA A 153 -8.05 1.93 2.30
C ALA A 153 -9.08 2.65 1.41
N LYS A 154 -10.18 3.15 1.97
CA LYS A 154 -11.16 3.99 1.24
C LYS A 154 -10.52 5.30 0.76
N LEU A 155 -9.64 5.92 1.57
CA LEU A 155 -8.87 7.09 1.13
C LEU A 155 -7.93 6.72 -0.02
N GLY A 156 -7.33 5.53 0.06
CA GLY A 156 -6.52 4.99 -1.03
C GLY A 156 -7.31 4.86 -2.34
N ALA A 157 -8.52 4.32 -2.29
CA ALA A 157 -9.39 4.18 -3.46
C ALA A 157 -9.71 5.53 -4.11
N VAL A 158 -10.05 6.55 -3.30
CA VAL A 158 -10.31 7.91 -3.80
C VAL A 158 -9.06 8.51 -4.46
N SER A 159 -7.90 8.38 -3.81
CA SER A 159 -6.63 8.89 -4.33
C SER A 159 -6.26 8.26 -5.67
N ALA A 160 -6.39 6.93 -5.77
CA ALA A 160 -6.12 6.18 -7.00
C ALA A 160 -7.03 6.62 -8.15
N CYS A 161 -8.31 6.89 -7.87
CA CYS A 161 -9.26 7.35 -8.87
C CYS A 161 -8.82 8.68 -9.50
N TYR A 162 -8.37 9.67 -8.71
CA TYR A 162 -7.81 10.91 -9.24
C TYR A 162 -6.59 10.68 -10.12
N ALA A 163 -5.72 9.74 -9.73
CA ALA A 163 -4.52 9.43 -10.50
C ALA A 163 -4.84 8.89 -11.90
N ILE A 164 -5.75 7.91 -11.99
CA ILE A 164 -6.07 7.26 -13.26
C ILE A 164 -6.88 8.11 -14.24
N GLU A 165 -7.49 9.20 -13.75
CA GLU A 165 -8.23 10.18 -14.57
C GLU A 165 -7.32 11.18 -15.30
N GLN A 166 -6.01 11.13 -15.05
CA GLN A 166 -5.03 12.01 -15.69
C GLN A 166 -3.95 11.23 -16.41
N LEU A 167 -3.24 11.88 -17.33
CA LEU A 167 -2.08 11.30 -17.98
C LEU A 167 -0.84 11.44 -17.08
N GLY A 168 -0.07 10.37 -16.99
CA GLY A 168 1.17 10.32 -16.22
C GLY A 168 0.94 10.18 -14.71
N THR A 169 2.02 9.84 -14.00
CA THR A 169 1.97 9.42 -12.59
C THR A 169 1.69 10.55 -11.59
N GLN A 170 1.94 11.80 -11.97
CA GLN A 170 1.89 12.97 -11.08
C GLN A 170 1.06 14.13 -11.66
N GLY A 171 0.26 13.86 -12.71
CA GLY A 171 -0.57 14.89 -13.35
C GLY A 171 -1.85 15.23 -12.58
N HIS A 172 -2.22 14.42 -11.60
CA HIS A 172 -3.44 14.62 -10.83
C HIS A 172 -3.26 15.62 -9.69
N HIS A 173 -4.30 16.38 -9.44
CA HIS A 173 -4.40 17.27 -8.29
C HIS A 173 -5.86 17.39 -7.88
N PHE A 174 -6.11 17.69 -6.63
CA PHE A 174 -7.43 17.90 -6.06
C PHE A 174 -7.33 18.78 -4.82
N SER A 175 -8.35 19.56 -4.57
CA SER A 175 -8.54 20.28 -3.32
C SER A 175 -9.06 19.32 -2.22
N LYS A 176 -8.95 19.74 -0.95
CA LYS A 176 -9.54 18.98 0.16
C LYS A 176 -11.05 18.80 0.01
N ASP A 177 -11.74 19.80 -0.50
CA ASP A 177 -13.20 19.78 -0.66
C ASP A 177 -13.63 18.83 -1.79
N GLU A 178 -12.91 18.79 -2.91
CA GLU A 178 -13.12 17.81 -3.99
C GLU A 178 -12.90 16.39 -3.50
N PHE A 179 -11.79 16.14 -2.78
CA PHE A 179 -11.50 14.83 -2.21
C PHE A 179 -12.60 14.41 -1.23
N ARG A 180 -12.99 15.28 -0.30
CA ARG A 180 -14.08 15.05 0.65
C ARG A 180 -15.38 14.70 -0.06
N LYS A 181 -15.80 15.52 -1.01
CA LYS A 181 -17.03 15.29 -1.77
C LYS A 181 -17.04 13.92 -2.47
N ARG A 182 -15.94 13.55 -3.12
CA ARG A 182 -15.82 12.26 -3.81
C ARG A 182 -15.87 11.09 -2.82
N TYR A 183 -15.15 11.21 -1.70
CA TYR A 183 -15.20 10.22 -0.63
C TYR A 183 -16.63 10.04 -0.08
N GLU A 184 -17.28 11.14 0.28
CA GLU A 184 -18.61 11.14 0.90
C GLU A 184 -19.70 10.59 -0.02
N THR A 185 -19.56 10.82 -1.32
CA THR A 185 -20.48 10.27 -2.34
C THR A 185 -20.44 8.72 -2.36
N SER A 186 -19.29 8.12 -2.06
CA SER A 186 -19.09 6.67 -2.17
C SER A 186 -19.16 5.94 -0.83
N PHE A 187 -18.71 6.58 0.26
CA PHE A 187 -18.47 5.92 1.54
C PHE A 187 -19.15 6.57 2.74
N GLY A 188 -19.92 7.65 2.54
CA GLY A 188 -20.48 8.42 3.64
C GLY A 188 -19.47 9.41 4.25
N PRO A 189 -19.75 9.99 5.42
CA PRO A 189 -18.94 11.07 5.99
C PRO A 189 -17.45 10.75 6.07
N LEU A 190 -16.60 11.70 5.63
CA LEU A 190 -15.14 11.54 5.71
C LEU A 190 -14.71 11.57 7.20
N PRO A 191 -14.07 10.51 7.72
CA PRO A 191 -13.78 10.38 9.16
C PRO A 191 -12.55 11.18 9.63
N ILE A 192 -11.95 12.01 8.76
CA ILE A 192 -10.81 12.88 9.08
C ILE A 192 -11.08 14.33 8.69
N THR A 193 -10.41 15.28 9.32
CA THR A 193 -10.51 16.73 9.04
C THR A 193 -9.39 17.23 8.13
#